data_45bd522fc6ac6a3ac3dfccb75712b699
#
_entry.id   45bd522fc6ac6a3ac3dfccb75712b699
#
_cell.length_a   1.000
_cell.length_b   1.000
_cell.length_c   1.000
_cell.angle_alpha   90.00
_cell.angle_beta   90.00
_cell.angle_gamma   90.00
#
_symmetry.space_group_name_H-M   'P 1'
#
loop_
_entity.id
_entity.type
_entity.pdbx_description
1 polymer ?
#
loop_
_entity_poly.entity_id
_entity_poly.type
_entity_poly.pdbx_seq_one_letter_code
_entity_poly.pdbx_strand_id
1 'polypeptide(L)'
;CATLPGYGFMFTIEPALKEQIIQVLNCQLLTALLAVAVGASVSSLFRRTAVATTVAYAVLLTICAGTMLVWVARDAPFGQRTVEMVLRCNPVAAALAANETPGFEAYSLIPHAWWFAGILSAVLLVLFGVQSWRLARPQ
;
A
#
# COMPACT_ATOMS: atom_id res chain seq x y z
N CYS A 1 3.54 12.75 7.07
CA CYS A 1 2.97 14.00 7.62
C CYS A 1 3.61 15.28 7.08
N ALA A 2 4.88 15.26 6.63
CA ALA A 2 5.55 16.46 6.08
C ALA A 2 4.98 16.96 4.74
N THR A 3 4.29 16.10 3.99
CA THR A 3 3.71 16.43 2.67
C THR A 3 2.31 17.07 2.76
N LEU A 4 1.62 16.95 3.90
CA LEU A 4 0.26 17.47 4.08
C LEU A 4 0.13 19.00 3.86
N PRO A 5 1.06 19.86 4.37
CA PRO A 5 0.95 21.30 4.11
C PRO A 5 1.12 21.66 2.63
N GLY A 6 1.95 20.91 1.88
CA GLY A 6 2.11 21.11 0.44
C GLY A 6 0.82 20.82 -0.35
N TYR A 7 0.12 19.76 0.00
CA TYR A 7 -1.18 19.44 -0.62
C TYR A 7 -2.27 20.45 -0.23
N GLY A 8 -2.27 20.96 1.01
CA GLY A 8 -3.18 22.03 1.43
C GLY A 8 -2.98 23.31 0.62
N PHE A 9 -1.74 23.64 0.28
CA PHE A 9 -1.44 24.80 -0.55
C PHE A 9 -1.88 24.59 -2.01
N MET A 10 -1.67 23.42 -2.59
CA MET A 10 -2.15 23.07 -3.94
C MET A 10 -3.68 23.10 -4.04
N PHE A 11 -4.39 22.72 -2.97
CA PHE A 11 -5.85 22.75 -2.93
C PHE A 11 -6.45 24.16 -3.10
N THR A 12 -5.70 25.18 -2.71
CA THR A 12 -6.14 26.59 -2.82
C THR A 12 -5.84 27.22 -4.19
N ILE A 13 -4.84 26.67 -4.91
CA ILE A 13 -4.38 27.28 -6.17
C ILE A 13 -5.16 26.74 -7.36
N GLU A 14 -5.48 25.45 -7.39
CA GLU A 14 -6.07 24.84 -8.58
C GLU A 14 -7.20 23.84 -8.23
N PRO A 15 -8.47 24.32 -8.27
CA PRO A 15 -9.61 23.50 -7.90
C PRO A 15 -9.88 22.31 -8.84
N ALA A 16 -9.32 22.33 -10.07
CA ALA A 16 -9.44 21.23 -11.02
C ALA A 16 -8.70 19.95 -10.58
N LEU A 17 -7.65 20.10 -9.77
CA LEU A 17 -6.82 18.98 -9.28
C LEU A 17 -7.38 18.34 -8.00
N LYS A 18 -8.52 18.80 -7.47
CA LYS A 18 -9.06 18.32 -6.20
C LYS A 18 -9.28 16.80 -6.17
N GLU A 19 -9.89 16.26 -7.21
CA GLU A 19 -10.15 14.82 -7.26
C GLU A 19 -8.87 14.00 -7.29
N GLN A 20 -7.88 14.43 -8.06
CA GLN A 20 -6.59 13.77 -8.15
C GLN A 20 -5.84 13.82 -6.82
N ILE A 21 -5.82 14.98 -6.15
CA ILE A 21 -5.22 15.14 -4.82
C ILE A 21 -5.90 14.23 -3.79
N ILE A 22 -7.23 14.15 -3.79
CA ILE A 22 -7.98 13.28 -2.89
C ILE A 22 -7.64 11.80 -3.13
N GLN A 23 -7.54 11.39 -4.39
CA GLN A 23 -7.16 10.01 -4.74
C GLN A 23 -5.76 9.67 -4.26
N VAL A 24 -4.78 10.55 -4.46
CA VAL A 24 -3.40 10.37 -4.00
C VAL A 24 -3.33 10.33 -2.47
N LEU A 25 -4.02 11.23 -1.78
CA LEU A 25 -4.08 11.24 -0.32
C LEU A 25 -4.70 9.95 0.23
N ASN A 26 -5.75 9.43 -0.42
CA ASN A 26 -6.38 8.18 -0.04
C ASN A 26 -5.43 6.99 -0.24
N CYS A 27 -4.71 6.93 -1.36
CA CYS A 27 -3.67 5.94 -1.59
C CYS A 27 -2.57 6.02 -0.52
N GLN A 28 -2.14 7.20 -0.15
CA GLN A 28 -1.11 7.42 0.86
C GLN A 28 -1.58 7.00 2.26
N LEU A 29 -2.83 7.31 2.62
CA LEU A 29 -3.44 6.89 3.87
C LEU A 29 -3.53 5.36 3.98
N LEU A 30 -4.01 4.71 2.92
CA LEU A 30 -4.13 3.25 2.87
C LEU A 30 -2.76 2.56 2.92
N THR A 31 -1.76 3.13 2.24
CA THR A 31 -0.37 2.63 2.29
C THR A 31 0.20 2.74 3.72
N ALA A 32 -0.02 3.87 4.38
CA ALA A 32 0.41 4.06 5.77
C ALA A 32 -0.30 3.07 6.72
N LEU A 33 -1.61 2.87 6.55
CA LEU A 33 -2.38 1.90 7.33
C LEU A 33 -1.86 0.47 7.12
N LEU A 34 -1.58 0.09 5.87
CA LEU A 34 -1.00 -1.21 5.54
C LEU A 34 0.38 -1.38 6.18
N ALA A 35 1.24 -0.36 6.11
CA ALA A 35 2.57 -0.41 6.74
C ALA A 35 2.49 -0.60 8.26
N VAL A 36 1.57 0.12 8.92
CA VAL A 36 1.32 -0.03 10.37
C VAL A 36 0.78 -1.43 10.69
N ALA A 37 -0.17 -1.94 9.91
CA ALA A 37 -0.76 -3.26 10.11
C ALA A 37 0.28 -4.39 9.94
N VAL A 38 1.15 -4.30 8.93
CA VAL A 38 2.26 -5.23 8.71
C VAL A 38 3.25 -5.13 9.87
N GLY A 39 3.67 -3.92 10.25
CA GLY A 39 4.60 -3.69 11.35
C GLY A 39 4.09 -4.24 12.68
N ALA A 40 2.83 -3.99 13.02
CA ALA A 40 2.20 -4.50 14.24
C ALA A 40 2.10 -6.03 14.24
N SER A 41 1.67 -6.63 13.11
CA SER A 41 1.54 -8.08 12.98
C SER A 41 2.88 -8.79 13.08
N VAL A 42 3.91 -8.28 12.40
CA VAL A 42 5.27 -8.83 12.44
C VAL A 42 5.87 -8.65 13.84
N SER A 43 5.69 -7.47 14.46
CA SER A 43 6.18 -7.19 15.81
C SER A 43 5.60 -8.16 16.85
N SER A 44 4.35 -8.60 16.68
CA SER A 44 3.73 -9.57 17.59
C SER A 44 4.28 -11.00 17.45
N LEU A 45 4.87 -11.33 16.28
CA LEU A 45 5.43 -12.66 16.01
C LEU A 45 6.87 -12.82 16.49
N PHE A 46 7.63 -11.72 16.56
CA PHE A 46 9.06 -11.76 16.87
C PHE A 46 9.35 -11.13 18.23
N ARG A 47 10.11 -11.84 19.07
CA ARG A 47 10.55 -11.31 20.38
C ARG A 47 11.67 -10.27 20.27
N ARG A 48 12.39 -10.21 19.15
CA ARG A 48 13.50 -9.28 18.94
C ARG A 48 13.05 -8.17 18.00
N THR A 49 13.08 -6.94 18.45
CA THR A 49 12.64 -5.75 17.68
C THR A 49 13.42 -5.58 16.37
N ALA A 50 14.74 -5.81 16.37
CA ALA A 50 15.56 -5.71 15.17
C ALA A 50 15.12 -6.69 14.07
N VAL A 51 14.81 -7.95 14.44
CA VAL A 51 14.33 -8.95 13.48
C VAL A 51 12.94 -8.57 12.96
N ALA A 52 12.04 -8.15 13.86
CA ALA A 52 10.70 -7.71 13.49
C ALA A 52 10.74 -6.56 12.48
N THR A 53 11.57 -5.56 12.71
CA THR A 53 11.72 -4.41 11.83
C THR A 53 12.26 -4.83 10.46
N THR A 54 13.30 -5.65 10.42
CA THR A 54 13.88 -6.14 9.16
C THR A 54 12.87 -6.93 8.35
N VAL A 55 12.12 -7.83 8.99
CA VAL A 55 11.09 -8.63 8.32
C VAL A 55 9.94 -7.75 7.82
N ALA A 56 9.48 -6.77 8.61
CA ALA A 56 8.43 -5.85 8.19
C ALA A 56 8.85 -5.05 6.94
N TYR A 57 10.07 -4.51 6.92
CA TYR A 57 10.59 -3.82 5.75
C TYR A 57 10.76 -4.76 4.54
N ALA A 58 11.26 -5.97 4.74
CA ALA A 58 11.40 -6.95 3.68
C ALA A 58 10.05 -7.29 3.04
N VAL A 59 9.00 -7.49 3.84
CA VAL A 59 7.63 -7.74 3.35
C VAL A 59 7.10 -6.57 2.55
N LEU A 60 7.20 -5.35 3.08
CA LEU A 60 6.73 -4.13 2.39
C LEU A 60 7.50 -3.90 1.10
N LEU A 61 8.81 -4.08 1.12
CA LEU A 61 9.65 -3.91 -0.06
C LEU A 61 9.34 -4.97 -1.12
N THR A 62 9.07 -6.21 -0.72
CA THR A 62 8.66 -7.28 -1.65
C THR A 62 7.31 -6.96 -2.29
N ILE A 63 6.34 -6.46 -1.54
CA ILE A 63 5.03 -6.08 -2.08
C ILE A 63 5.20 -4.88 -3.04
N CYS A 64 5.91 -3.84 -2.66
CA CYS A 64 6.02 -2.63 -3.49
C CYS A 64 6.99 -2.80 -4.65
N ALA A 65 8.23 -3.22 -4.40
CA ALA A 65 9.26 -3.36 -5.43
C ALA A 65 9.10 -4.63 -6.26
N GLY A 66 8.71 -5.76 -5.66
CA GLY A 66 8.52 -7.02 -6.36
C GLY A 66 7.43 -6.93 -7.43
N THR A 67 6.32 -6.26 -7.12
CA THR A 67 5.23 -6.05 -8.11
C THR A 67 5.62 -5.05 -9.20
N MET A 68 6.48 -4.05 -8.87
CA MET A 68 7.04 -3.14 -9.89
C MET A 68 7.97 -3.84 -10.86
N LEU A 69 8.72 -4.85 -10.43
CA LEU A 69 9.55 -5.65 -11.34
C LEU A 69 8.71 -6.39 -12.38
N VAL A 70 7.51 -6.84 -12.02
CA VAL A 70 6.57 -7.46 -12.98
C VAL A 70 6.13 -6.44 -14.05
N TRP A 71 5.95 -5.18 -13.68
CA TRP A 71 5.64 -4.11 -14.65
C TRP A 71 6.81 -3.82 -15.60
N VAL A 72 8.04 -3.83 -15.10
CA VAL A 72 9.23 -3.66 -15.96
C VAL A 72 9.36 -4.80 -16.96
N ALA A 73 8.98 -6.03 -16.57
CA ALA A 73 9.00 -7.23 -17.41
C ALA A 73 7.71 -7.43 -18.25
N ARG A 74 6.90 -6.37 -18.43
CA ARG A 74 5.58 -6.43 -19.10
C ARG A 74 5.61 -6.95 -20.54
N ASP A 75 6.73 -6.76 -21.25
CA ASP A 75 6.84 -7.08 -22.67
C ASP A 75 7.11 -8.57 -22.92
N ALA A 76 7.70 -9.30 -21.95
CA ALA A 76 7.87 -10.76 -21.95
C ALA A 76 8.40 -11.24 -20.58
N PRO A 77 7.94 -12.33 -20.00
CA PRO A 77 6.95 -13.32 -20.46
C PRO A 77 5.50 -13.01 -20.03
N PHE A 78 5.27 -11.87 -19.37
CA PHE A 78 3.99 -11.55 -18.73
C PHE A 78 3.07 -10.79 -19.69
N GLY A 79 1.83 -11.28 -19.84
CA GLY A 79 0.81 -10.57 -20.61
C GLY A 79 0.24 -9.38 -19.83
N GLN A 80 -0.30 -8.38 -20.53
CA GLN A 80 -0.85 -7.14 -19.95
C GLN A 80 -1.87 -7.41 -18.81
N ARG A 81 -2.70 -8.44 -18.95
CA ARG A 81 -3.70 -8.84 -17.97
C ARG A 81 -3.07 -9.32 -16.65
N THR A 82 -1.97 -10.07 -16.73
CA THR A 82 -1.23 -10.56 -15.56
C THR A 82 -0.56 -9.41 -14.83
N VAL A 83 0.06 -8.50 -15.58
CA VAL A 83 0.70 -7.29 -15.03
C VAL A 83 -0.34 -6.42 -14.31
N GLU A 84 -1.51 -6.20 -14.91
CA GLU A 84 -2.58 -5.43 -14.30
C GLU A 84 -3.06 -6.08 -12.98
N MET A 85 -3.26 -7.40 -12.97
CA MET A 85 -3.71 -8.12 -11.78
C MET A 85 -2.70 -7.99 -10.64
N VAL A 86 -1.40 -8.08 -10.93
CA VAL A 86 -0.34 -7.92 -9.94
C VAL A 86 -0.23 -6.48 -9.45
N LEU A 87 -0.35 -5.50 -10.35
CA LEU A 87 -0.29 -4.07 -10.00
C LEU A 87 -1.48 -3.62 -9.14
N ARG A 88 -2.64 -4.27 -9.25
CA ARG A 88 -3.80 -4.01 -8.36
C ARG A 88 -3.49 -4.28 -6.89
N CYS A 89 -2.50 -5.12 -6.59
CA CYS A 89 -2.05 -5.39 -5.24
C CYS A 89 -1.03 -4.37 -4.72
N ASN A 90 -0.59 -3.43 -5.57
CA ASN A 90 0.46 -2.47 -5.22
C ASN A 90 -0.13 -1.06 -4.99
N PRO A 91 -0.09 -0.55 -3.74
CA PRO A 91 -0.59 0.79 -3.45
C PRO A 91 0.25 1.90 -4.10
N VAL A 92 1.54 1.64 -4.38
CA VAL A 92 2.43 2.60 -5.07
C VAL A 92 2.03 2.71 -6.54
N ALA A 93 1.73 1.58 -7.22
CA ALA A 93 1.23 1.60 -8.59
C ALA A 93 -0.10 2.34 -8.70
N ALA A 94 -0.99 2.18 -7.71
CA ALA A 94 -2.25 2.92 -7.66
C ALA A 94 -2.03 4.44 -7.51
N ALA A 95 -1.06 4.86 -6.70
CA ALA A 95 -0.70 6.27 -6.55
C ALA A 95 -0.10 6.84 -7.85
N LEU A 96 0.72 6.07 -8.58
CA LEU A 96 1.27 6.47 -9.88
C LEU A 96 0.18 6.58 -10.94
N ALA A 97 -0.79 5.67 -10.95
CA ALA A 97 -1.95 5.74 -11.83
C ALA A 97 -2.85 6.94 -11.51
N ALA A 98 -3.04 7.27 -10.22
CA ALA A 98 -3.78 8.46 -9.80
C ALA A 98 -3.11 9.78 -10.25
N ASN A 99 -1.79 9.78 -10.38
CA ASN A 99 -1.02 10.92 -10.89
C ASN A 99 -0.89 10.94 -12.41
N GLU A 100 -1.64 10.09 -13.14
CA GLU A 100 -1.57 9.99 -14.60
C GLU A 100 -0.13 9.85 -15.13
N THR A 101 0.71 9.10 -14.38
CA THR A 101 2.10 8.90 -14.73
C THR A 101 2.21 8.11 -16.03
N PRO A 102 3.05 8.55 -17.01
CA PRO A 102 3.21 7.86 -18.27
C PRO A 102 3.52 6.37 -18.10
N GLY A 103 2.77 5.51 -18.78
CA GLY A 103 2.89 4.05 -18.69
C GLY A 103 1.95 3.37 -17.68
N PHE A 104 1.22 4.12 -16.86
CA PHE A 104 0.19 3.61 -15.94
C PHE A 104 -1.24 3.97 -16.36
N GLU A 105 -1.41 4.86 -17.35
CA GLU A 105 -2.70 5.33 -17.88
C GLU A 105 -3.59 4.20 -18.42
N ALA A 106 -2.96 3.13 -18.97
CA ALA A 106 -3.67 2.01 -19.56
C ALA A 106 -4.26 1.02 -18.54
N TYR A 107 -3.93 1.18 -17.24
CA TYR A 107 -4.32 0.24 -16.19
C TYR A 107 -5.41 0.81 -15.29
N SER A 108 -6.53 0.10 -15.16
CA SER A 108 -7.61 0.44 -14.22
C SER A 108 -7.30 -0.06 -12.81
N LEU A 109 -6.35 0.58 -12.12
CA LEU A 109 -5.90 0.13 -10.80
C LEU A 109 -6.83 0.60 -9.67
N ILE A 110 -7.45 1.77 -9.82
CA ILE A 110 -8.41 2.33 -8.87
C ILE A 110 -9.84 1.94 -9.30
N PRO A 111 -10.72 1.49 -8.40
CA PRO A 111 -10.63 1.41 -6.93
C PRO A 111 -10.09 0.06 -6.39
N HIS A 112 -9.69 -0.87 -7.24
CA HIS A 112 -9.34 -2.23 -6.81
C HIS A 112 -8.17 -2.27 -5.82
N ALA A 113 -7.14 -1.44 -6.04
CA ALA A 113 -6.00 -1.34 -5.12
C ALA A 113 -6.41 -0.84 -3.72
N TRP A 114 -7.40 0.02 -3.62
CA TRP A 114 -7.92 0.50 -2.34
C TRP A 114 -8.62 -0.61 -1.57
N TRP A 115 -9.45 -1.40 -2.25
CA TRP A 115 -10.09 -2.56 -1.63
C TRP A 115 -9.07 -3.59 -1.15
N PHE A 116 -8.05 -3.89 -1.96
CA PHE A 116 -6.99 -4.81 -1.59
C PHE A 116 -6.24 -4.32 -0.35
N ALA A 117 -5.74 -3.08 -0.36
CA ALA A 117 -5.00 -2.51 0.75
C ALA A 117 -5.86 -2.42 2.03
N GLY A 118 -7.13 -2.03 1.90
CA GLY A 118 -8.08 -1.94 3.01
C GLY A 118 -8.39 -3.30 3.62
N ILE A 119 -8.73 -4.30 2.81
CA ILE A 119 -9.04 -5.66 3.28
C ILE A 119 -7.81 -6.30 3.91
N LEU A 120 -6.65 -6.20 3.28
CA LEU A 120 -5.40 -6.77 3.81
C LEU A 120 -5.05 -6.13 5.15
N SER A 121 -5.15 -4.80 5.27
CA SER A 121 -4.92 -4.09 6.53
C SER A 121 -5.89 -4.52 7.63
N ALA A 122 -7.17 -4.66 7.30
CA ALA A 122 -8.19 -5.12 8.25
C ALA A 122 -7.90 -6.54 8.73
N VAL A 123 -7.57 -7.47 7.84
CA VAL A 123 -7.22 -8.85 8.18
C VAL A 123 -5.99 -8.89 9.11
N LEU A 124 -4.94 -8.13 8.79
CA LEU A 124 -3.74 -8.06 9.61
C LEU A 124 -4.02 -7.48 11.00
N LEU A 125 -4.84 -6.45 11.10
CA LEU A 125 -5.23 -5.84 12.39
C LEU A 125 -6.08 -6.80 13.22
N VAL A 126 -6.98 -7.57 12.61
CA VAL A 126 -7.77 -8.61 13.31
C VAL A 126 -6.85 -9.71 13.82
N LEU A 127 -5.92 -10.19 13.00
CA LEU A 127 -4.93 -11.18 13.43
C LEU A 127 -4.08 -10.67 14.59
N PHE A 128 -3.62 -9.43 14.53
CA PHE A 128 -2.90 -8.77 15.62
C PHE A 128 -3.75 -8.70 16.88
N GLY A 129 -5.01 -8.29 16.78
CA GLY A 129 -5.96 -8.22 17.88
C GLY A 129 -6.19 -9.58 18.56
N VAL A 130 -6.38 -10.64 17.76
CA VAL A 130 -6.55 -12.01 18.26
C VAL A 130 -5.29 -12.50 18.97
N GLN A 131 -4.11 -12.22 18.41
CA GLN A 131 -2.83 -12.61 19.03
C GLN A 131 -2.60 -11.89 20.35
N SER A 132 -2.82 -10.56 20.39
CA SER A 132 -2.66 -9.77 21.62
C SER A 132 -3.66 -10.21 22.70
N TRP A 133 -4.89 -10.55 22.33
CA TRP A 133 -5.88 -11.05 23.27
C TRP A 133 -5.52 -12.43 23.85
N ARG A 134 -4.99 -13.32 23.00
CA ARG A 134 -4.50 -14.64 23.47
C ARG A 134 -3.35 -14.51 24.47
N LEU A 135 -2.44 -13.56 24.24
CA LEU A 135 -1.30 -13.31 25.14
C LEU A 135 -1.73 -12.61 26.45
N ALA A 136 -2.80 -11.83 26.42
CA ALA A 136 -3.32 -11.13 27.59
C ALA A 136 -4.17 -12.02 28.53
N ARG A 137 -4.58 -13.22 28.11
CA ARG A 137 -5.30 -14.15 29.00
C ARG A 137 -4.30 -14.81 29.94
N PRO A 138 -4.41 -14.59 31.27
CA PRO A 138 -3.63 -15.35 32.26
C PRO A 138 -4.06 -16.82 32.18
N GLN A 139 -3.08 -17.72 32.09
CA GLN A 139 -3.27 -19.15 32.28
C GLN A 139 -3.47 -19.46 33.75
#